data_e43c3c9bad8af50cab626fd3f00a7af7
#
_entry.id   e43c3c9bad8af50cab626fd3f00a7af7
#
_cell.length_a   1.000
_cell.length_b   1.000
_cell.length_c   1.000
_cell.angle_alpha   90.00
_cell.angle_beta   90.00
_cell.angle_gamma   90.00
#
_symmetry.space_group_name_H-M   'P 1'
#
loop_
_entity.id
_entity.type
_entity.pdbx_description
1 polymer ?
#
loop_
_entity_poly.entity_id
_entity_poly.type
_entity_poly.pdbx_seq_one_letter_code
_entity_poly.pdbx_strand_id
1 'polypeptide(L)'
;MQNSEENKRRGGSRGFSFFARNEDGMRRVEKEEIQRVIVQREAKSYKGDFGRLLLIGGTYPYGGAIIMAALAAVHSGAGLVTVATNPDNLTALHSHLPEAMGFDLADHQLLCEQIQKAGVILVGPGLKEARENHAILNMIFEQVSSQQVLILDGGAISLFAASQFDLPEAQLVFTPHQKEWEKLSGLDLASQTEGKSRRAVQNFPQGTVIVEKGPHTRIWTSGQDEGYQLDVGGPYQATGGMGDTLAGMIAGFAGQFPQVGLYERVAVATYLHSAIAEDLSKEAYVVLPTTISKEIPKWMKKWSDNLNENVENETFS
;
A
#
# COMPACT_ATOMS: atom_id res chain seq x y z
N MET A 1 -50.30 8.77 48.89
CA MET A 1 -50.45 7.60 48.03
C MET A 1 -49.79 7.98 46.73
N GLN A 2 -48.50 7.80 46.58
CA GLN A 2 -47.78 6.65 46.09
C GLN A 2 -48.19 6.30 44.66
N ASN A 3 -47.28 6.62 43.75
CA ASN A 3 -46.83 5.62 42.81
C ASN A 3 -45.50 6.10 42.13
N SER A 4 -44.53 5.29 42.32
CA SER A 4 -43.20 5.33 41.76
C SER A 4 -43.23 4.74 40.35
N GLU A 5 -42.80 5.48 39.32
CA GLU A 5 -42.51 4.95 37.98
C GLU A 5 -41.02 4.81 37.78
N GLU A 6 -40.60 3.57 37.60
CA GLU A 6 -39.28 3.14 37.18
C GLU A 6 -39.02 3.55 35.74
N ASN A 7 -38.09 4.45 35.53
CA ASN A 7 -37.60 4.83 34.19
C ASN A 7 -36.35 3.99 33.84
N LYS A 8 -36.56 2.87 33.14
CA LYS A 8 -35.50 2.03 32.59
C LYS A 8 -34.78 2.80 31.46
N ARG A 9 -33.70 3.46 31.81
CA ARG A 9 -32.73 3.97 30.81
C ARG A 9 -31.98 2.80 30.19
N ARG A 10 -32.28 2.52 28.91
CA ARG A 10 -31.47 1.66 28.06
C ARG A 10 -30.17 2.41 27.74
N GLY A 11 -29.11 2.11 28.44
CA GLY A 11 -27.75 2.52 28.09
C GLY A 11 -27.24 1.71 26.93
N GLY A 12 -27.26 2.26 25.73
CA GLY A 12 -26.49 1.75 24.61
C GLY A 12 -25.03 2.09 24.85
N SER A 13 -24.22 1.12 25.25
CA SER A 13 -22.77 1.25 25.29
C SER A 13 -22.24 1.36 23.86
N ARG A 14 -21.99 2.58 23.39
CA ARG A 14 -21.08 2.80 22.26
C ARG A 14 -19.68 2.51 22.82
N GLY A 15 -19.13 1.37 22.46
CA GLY A 15 -17.74 1.06 22.74
C GLY A 15 -16.84 2.08 22.03
N PHE A 16 -16.37 3.07 22.76
CA PHE A 16 -15.26 3.90 22.35
C PHE A 16 -14.01 3.03 22.43
N SER A 17 -13.56 2.49 21.32
CA SER A 17 -12.21 1.94 21.21
C SER A 17 -11.22 3.09 21.42
N PHE A 18 -10.52 3.08 22.55
CA PHE A 18 -9.39 3.97 22.79
C PHE A 18 -8.22 3.47 21.94
N PHE A 19 -8.05 4.02 20.74
CA PHE A 19 -6.83 3.82 19.97
C PHE A 19 -5.66 4.53 20.65
N ALA A 20 -4.51 3.85 20.77
CA ALA A 20 -3.31 4.50 21.25
C ALA A 20 -2.91 5.61 20.25
N ARG A 21 -2.67 6.81 20.79
CA ARG A 21 -2.24 7.99 20.01
C ARG A 21 -0.81 8.32 20.38
N ASN A 22 -0.05 8.82 19.39
CA ASN A 22 1.25 9.43 19.67
C ASN A 22 1.07 10.81 20.33
N GLU A 23 2.20 11.45 20.68
CA GLU A 23 2.20 12.80 21.30
C GLU A 23 1.52 13.86 20.42
N ASP A 24 1.52 13.68 19.09
CA ASP A 24 0.88 14.55 18.09
C ASP A 24 -0.60 14.24 17.87
N GLY A 25 -1.17 13.20 18.54
CA GLY A 25 -2.57 12.83 18.44
C GLY A 25 -2.93 11.93 17.26
N MET A 26 -1.95 11.50 16.45
CA MET A 26 -2.15 10.55 15.35
C MET A 26 -2.27 9.11 15.87
N ARG A 27 -2.99 8.27 15.14
CA ARG A 27 -3.14 6.84 15.44
C ARG A 27 -1.83 6.09 15.17
N ARG A 28 -1.59 5.04 15.94
CA ARG A 28 -0.60 4.00 15.64
C ARG A 28 -1.31 2.83 15.00
N VAL A 29 -0.55 2.02 14.26
CA VAL A 29 -1.06 0.73 13.77
C VAL A 29 -0.98 -0.26 14.92
N GLU A 30 -2.13 -0.71 15.42
CA GLU A 30 -2.23 -1.59 16.57
C GLU A 30 -2.23 -3.07 16.17
N LYS A 31 -1.89 -3.93 17.14
CA LYS A 31 -1.86 -5.39 16.96
C LYS A 31 -3.18 -5.92 16.41
N GLU A 32 -4.28 -5.43 16.93
CA GLU A 32 -5.64 -5.84 16.56
C GLU A 32 -5.96 -5.47 15.10
N GLU A 33 -5.43 -4.37 14.59
CA GLU A 33 -5.58 -3.97 13.18
C GLU A 33 -4.80 -4.90 12.25
N ILE A 34 -3.57 -5.24 12.63
CA ILE A 34 -2.76 -6.19 11.86
C ILE A 34 -3.44 -7.55 11.79
N GLN A 35 -3.97 -8.04 12.90
CA GLN A 35 -4.67 -9.31 12.99
C GLN A 35 -6.00 -9.33 12.21
N ARG A 36 -6.71 -8.20 12.12
CA ARG A 36 -7.91 -8.09 11.26
C ARG A 36 -7.58 -8.17 9.78
N VAL A 37 -6.44 -7.61 9.38
CA VAL A 37 -5.99 -7.63 7.98
C VAL A 37 -5.40 -8.97 7.63
N ILE A 38 -4.41 -9.45 8.37
CA ILE A 38 -3.67 -10.67 8.04
C ILE A 38 -4.36 -11.86 8.68
N VAL A 39 -5.23 -12.49 7.91
CA VAL A 39 -5.95 -13.71 8.31
C VAL A 39 -5.36 -14.96 7.66
N GLN A 40 -5.62 -16.11 8.23
CA GLN A 40 -5.24 -17.38 7.62
C GLN A 40 -6.01 -17.62 6.32
N ARG A 41 -5.31 -18.20 5.34
CA ARG A 41 -5.94 -18.59 4.06
C ARG A 41 -6.85 -19.79 4.27
N GLU A 42 -8.04 -19.73 3.69
CA GLU A 42 -8.97 -20.83 3.71
C GLU A 42 -8.44 -22.03 2.92
N ALA A 43 -8.68 -23.25 3.42
CA ALA A 43 -8.19 -24.49 2.80
C ALA A 43 -8.72 -24.71 1.37
N LYS A 44 -9.86 -24.16 1.02
CA LYS A 44 -10.48 -24.29 -0.30
C LYS A 44 -10.24 -23.09 -1.23
N SER A 45 -9.30 -22.22 -0.89
CA SER A 45 -8.99 -21.04 -1.71
C SER A 45 -8.13 -21.39 -2.94
N TYR A 46 -8.19 -20.52 -3.95
CA TYR A 46 -7.39 -20.61 -5.18
C TYR A 46 -6.73 -19.27 -5.48
N LYS A 47 -5.77 -19.24 -6.40
CA LYS A 47 -4.97 -18.05 -6.69
C LYS A 47 -5.77 -16.78 -7.00
N GLY A 48 -6.96 -16.91 -7.59
CA GLY A 48 -7.81 -15.74 -7.90
C GLY A 48 -8.35 -15.02 -6.68
N ASP A 49 -8.50 -15.71 -5.54
CA ASP A 49 -9.02 -15.13 -4.29
C ASP A 49 -8.02 -14.16 -3.64
N PHE A 50 -6.74 -14.26 -4.01
CA PHE A 50 -5.66 -13.44 -3.46
C PHE A 50 -5.23 -12.30 -4.38
N GLY A 51 -6.14 -11.88 -5.27
CA GLY A 51 -5.96 -10.73 -6.15
C GLY A 51 -5.20 -11.02 -7.44
N ARG A 52 -5.52 -10.22 -8.43
CA ARG A 52 -4.84 -10.13 -9.72
C ARG A 52 -4.25 -8.73 -9.85
N LEU A 53 -2.93 -8.65 -9.88
CA LEU A 53 -2.17 -7.41 -9.90
C LEU A 53 -1.54 -7.18 -11.25
N LEU A 54 -1.58 -5.94 -11.72
CA LEU A 54 -0.81 -5.44 -12.86
C LEU A 54 0.16 -4.37 -12.36
N LEU A 55 1.46 -4.60 -12.54
CA LEU A 55 2.52 -3.67 -12.17
C LEU A 55 3.13 -3.08 -13.44
N ILE A 56 3.25 -1.75 -13.52
CA ILE A 56 3.66 -1.02 -14.71
C ILE A 56 4.83 -0.10 -14.38
N GLY A 57 5.97 -0.32 -15.04
CA GLY A 57 7.16 0.48 -14.79
C GLY A 57 8.45 -0.12 -15.33
N GLY A 58 9.58 0.24 -14.74
CA GLY A 58 10.88 -0.32 -15.12
C GLY A 58 11.36 0.14 -16.48
N THR A 59 11.20 1.42 -16.83
CA THR A 59 11.80 1.99 -18.02
C THR A 59 13.30 2.18 -17.85
N TYR A 60 14.06 2.11 -18.96
CA TYR A 60 15.50 2.29 -18.91
C TYR A 60 15.90 3.64 -18.29
N PRO A 61 16.83 3.68 -17.33
CA PRO A 61 17.68 2.59 -16.80
C PRO A 61 17.15 1.97 -15.48
N TYR A 62 15.90 2.14 -15.10
CA TYR A 62 15.35 1.84 -13.76
C TYR A 62 14.64 0.48 -13.69
N GLY A 63 15.10 -0.54 -14.43
CA GLY A 63 14.48 -1.87 -14.46
C GLY A 63 14.41 -2.58 -13.10
N GLY A 64 15.39 -2.34 -12.22
CA GLY A 64 15.40 -2.93 -10.88
C GLY A 64 14.22 -2.53 -9.99
N ALA A 65 13.67 -1.32 -10.18
CA ALA A 65 12.56 -0.81 -9.39
C ALA A 65 11.30 -1.67 -9.52
N ILE A 66 10.89 -1.97 -10.76
CA ILE A 66 9.69 -2.79 -11.00
C ILE A 66 9.88 -4.25 -10.57
N ILE A 67 11.13 -4.77 -10.64
CA ILE A 67 11.45 -6.12 -10.17
C ILE A 67 11.33 -6.19 -8.64
N MET A 68 11.82 -5.18 -7.91
CA MET A 68 11.67 -5.11 -6.44
C MET A 68 10.21 -4.97 -6.03
N ALA A 69 9.42 -4.17 -6.74
CA ALA A 69 7.98 -4.06 -6.51
C ALA A 69 7.26 -5.41 -6.76
N ALA A 70 7.59 -6.12 -7.84
CA ALA A 70 7.03 -7.42 -8.15
C ALA A 70 7.40 -8.47 -7.11
N LEU A 71 8.67 -8.50 -6.66
CA LEU A 71 9.13 -9.36 -5.57
C LEU A 71 8.30 -9.15 -4.31
N ALA A 72 8.13 -7.90 -3.88
CA ALA A 72 7.37 -7.58 -2.68
C ALA A 72 5.88 -7.97 -2.82
N ALA A 73 5.26 -7.73 -3.98
CA ALA A 73 3.88 -8.08 -4.25
C ALA A 73 3.64 -9.60 -4.17
N VAL A 74 4.51 -10.41 -4.80
CA VAL A 74 4.41 -11.88 -4.76
C VAL A 74 4.66 -12.39 -3.34
N HIS A 75 5.71 -11.91 -2.66
CA HIS A 75 6.01 -12.32 -1.28
C HIS A 75 4.94 -11.87 -0.27
N SER A 76 4.20 -10.81 -0.57
CA SER A 76 2.99 -10.43 0.20
C SER A 76 1.82 -11.39 -0.03
N GLY A 77 1.96 -12.36 -0.95
CA GLY A 77 0.97 -13.40 -1.17
C GLY A 77 -0.06 -13.09 -2.26
N ALA A 78 0.17 -12.08 -3.11
CA ALA A 78 -0.70 -11.83 -4.26
C ALA A 78 -0.83 -13.08 -5.14
N GLY A 79 -2.07 -13.40 -5.56
CA GLY A 79 -2.35 -14.66 -6.25
C GLY A 79 -1.88 -14.71 -7.70
N LEU A 80 -1.92 -13.57 -8.39
CA LEU A 80 -1.47 -13.41 -9.78
C LEU A 80 -0.82 -12.05 -9.93
N VAL A 81 0.44 -12.03 -10.34
CA VAL A 81 1.19 -10.79 -10.62
C VAL A 81 1.64 -10.78 -12.06
N THR A 82 1.27 -9.73 -12.79
CA THR A 82 1.69 -9.48 -14.17
C THR A 82 2.46 -8.16 -14.20
N VAL A 83 3.58 -8.13 -14.89
CA VAL A 83 4.47 -6.96 -14.99
C VAL A 83 4.54 -6.49 -16.45
N ALA A 84 4.12 -5.25 -16.70
CA ALA A 84 4.33 -4.55 -17.96
C ALA A 84 5.58 -3.68 -17.81
N THR A 85 6.63 -3.99 -18.57
CA THR A 85 7.95 -3.36 -18.40
C THR A 85 8.71 -3.29 -19.73
N ASN A 86 9.86 -2.60 -19.72
CA ASN A 86 10.79 -2.67 -20.86
C ASN A 86 11.21 -4.12 -21.09
N PRO A 87 11.19 -4.63 -22.34
CA PRO A 87 11.50 -6.03 -22.64
C PRO A 87 12.89 -6.49 -22.16
N ASP A 88 13.86 -5.57 -22.06
CA ASP A 88 15.19 -5.89 -21.55
C ASP A 88 15.17 -6.35 -20.09
N ASN A 89 14.11 -6.03 -19.33
CA ASN A 89 13.95 -6.45 -17.95
C ASN A 89 13.36 -7.86 -17.78
N LEU A 90 12.73 -8.43 -18.83
CA LEU A 90 11.97 -9.68 -18.71
C LEU A 90 12.84 -10.86 -18.32
N THR A 91 14.05 -10.96 -18.87
CA THR A 91 15.00 -12.02 -18.47
C THR A 91 15.41 -11.89 -17.01
N ALA A 92 15.73 -10.67 -16.57
CA ALA A 92 16.08 -10.41 -15.18
C ALA A 92 14.89 -10.66 -14.23
N LEU A 93 13.69 -10.23 -14.62
CA LEU A 93 12.47 -10.50 -13.85
C LEU A 93 12.28 -12.00 -13.63
N HIS A 94 12.27 -12.81 -14.71
CA HIS A 94 12.04 -14.25 -14.58
C HIS A 94 13.19 -14.99 -13.91
N SER A 95 14.42 -14.46 -13.96
CA SER A 95 15.57 -15.04 -13.23
C SER A 95 15.44 -14.86 -11.71
N HIS A 96 14.77 -13.81 -11.24
CA HIS A 96 14.62 -13.51 -9.82
C HIS A 96 13.22 -13.86 -9.28
N LEU A 97 12.21 -13.90 -10.15
CA LEU A 97 10.80 -14.10 -9.80
C LEU A 97 10.05 -14.82 -10.92
N PRO A 98 10.25 -16.14 -11.10
CA PRO A 98 9.55 -16.90 -12.13
C PRO A 98 8.04 -17.02 -11.88
N GLU A 99 7.56 -16.69 -10.68
CA GLU A 99 6.15 -16.65 -10.32
C GLU A 99 5.39 -15.49 -10.97
N ALA A 100 6.08 -14.42 -11.39
CA ALA A 100 5.45 -13.30 -12.08
C ALA A 100 5.41 -13.53 -13.59
N MET A 101 4.30 -13.16 -14.20
CA MET A 101 4.18 -13.02 -15.65
C MET A 101 4.77 -11.68 -16.08
N GLY A 102 5.31 -11.60 -17.30
CA GLY A 102 5.85 -10.34 -17.80
C GLY A 102 5.60 -10.16 -19.30
N PHE A 103 5.42 -8.89 -19.74
CA PHE A 103 5.27 -8.54 -21.14
C PHE A 103 5.83 -7.14 -21.43
N ASP A 104 6.03 -6.86 -22.74
CA ASP A 104 6.51 -5.56 -23.17
C ASP A 104 5.46 -4.46 -22.94
N LEU A 105 5.84 -3.43 -22.20
CA LEU A 105 4.99 -2.26 -21.95
C LEU A 105 4.52 -1.55 -23.22
N ALA A 106 5.24 -1.70 -24.33
CA ALA A 106 4.86 -1.16 -25.64
C ALA A 106 3.75 -1.96 -26.34
N ASP A 107 3.40 -3.16 -25.84
CA ASP A 107 2.22 -3.90 -26.31
C ASP A 107 0.95 -3.29 -25.70
N HIS A 108 0.48 -2.20 -26.28
CA HIS A 108 -0.66 -1.45 -25.79
C HIS A 108 -1.97 -2.27 -25.85
N GLN A 109 -2.11 -3.21 -26.79
CA GLN A 109 -3.28 -4.06 -26.84
C GLN A 109 -3.33 -4.98 -25.62
N LEU A 110 -2.24 -5.67 -25.33
CA LEU A 110 -2.14 -6.54 -24.17
C LEU A 110 -2.25 -5.75 -22.86
N LEU A 111 -1.66 -4.53 -22.82
CA LEU A 111 -1.78 -3.64 -21.68
C LEU A 111 -3.25 -3.32 -21.36
N CYS A 112 -4.05 -2.93 -22.35
CA CYS A 112 -5.48 -2.68 -22.20
C CYS A 112 -6.22 -3.91 -21.66
N GLU A 113 -5.93 -5.09 -22.22
CA GLU A 113 -6.54 -6.34 -21.75
C GLU A 113 -6.18 -6.66 -20.29
N GLN A 114 -4.94 -6.39 -19.88
CA GLN A 114 -4.50 -6.64 -18.51
C GLN A 114 -5.07 -5.60 -17.52
N ILE A 115 -5.21 -4.33 -17.92
CA ILE A 115 -5.89 -3.31 -17.09
C ILE A 115 -7.31 -3.76 -16.75
N GLN A 116 -8.07 -4.24 -17.73
CA GLN A 116 -9.46 -4.69 -17.52
C GLN A 116 -9.57 -5.93 -16.61
N LYS A 117 -8.54 -6.78 -16.57
CA LYS A 117 -8.53 -8.02 -15.76
C LYS A 117 -7.97 -7.82 -14.34
N ALA A 118 -7.22 -6.76 -14.11
CA ALA A 118 -6.57 -6.49 -12.84
C ALA A 118 -7.55 -5.98 -11.79
N GLY A 119 -7.47 -6.45 -10.56
CA GLY A 119 -8.15 -5.83 -9.41
C GLY A 119 -7.32 -4.70 -8.81
N VAL A 120 -6.00 -4.77 -8.97
CA VAL A 120 -5.06 -3.75 -8.49
C VAL A 120 -4.06 -3.41 -9.59
N ILE A 121 -3.85 -2.13 -9.81
CA ILE A 121 -2.87 -1.61 -10.76
C ILE A 121 -1.88 -0.75 -9.97
N LEU A 122 -0.59 -1.11 -10.03
CA LEU A 122 0.51 -0.29 -9.53
C LEU A 122 1.25 0.29 -10.73
N VAL A 123 1.35 1.60 -10.81
CA VAL A 123 2.10 2.29 -11.86
C VAL A 123 3.11 3.24 -11.24
N GLY A 124 4.35 3.22 -11.78
CA GLY A 124 5.36 4.19 -11.39
C GLY A 124 6.72 3.70 -10.96
N PRO A 125 6.88 2.53 -10.31
CA PRO A 125 8.20 2.03 -9.95
C PRO A 125 9.14 1.99 -11.15
N GLY A 126 10.18 2.84 -11.13
CA GLY A 126 11.11 2.97 -12.26
C GLY A 126 10.51 3.52 -13.56
N LEU A 127 9.40 4.19 -13.51
CA LEU A 127 8.81 4.86 -14.67
C LEU A 127 9.47 6.23 -14.88
N LYS A 128 10.05 6.47 -16.04
CA LYS A 128 10.71 7.74 -16.35
C LYS A 128 9.68 8.82 -16.71
N GLU A 129 9.95 10.07 -16.34
CA GLU A 129 9.17 11.23 -16.78
C GLU A 129 9.46 11.49 -18.28
N ALA A 130 8.66 10.86 -19.16
CA ALA A 130 8.81 10.92 -20.61
C ALA A 130 7.44 10.94 -21.29
N ARG A 131 7.37 11.49 -22.50
CA ARG A 131 6.11 11.69 -23.22
C ARG A 131 5.34 10.38 -23.48
N GLU A 132 6.05 9.31 -23.81
CA GLU A 132 5.48 7.99 -24.02
C GLU A 132 4.80 7.44 -22.75
N ASN A 133 5.40 7.67 -21.59
CA ASN A 133 4.84 7.23 -20.30
C ASN A 133 3.65 8.08 -19.85
N HIS A 134 3.58 9.34 -20.31
CA HIS A 134 2.39 10.17 -20.15
C HIS A 134 1.19 9.57 -20.90
N ALA A 135 1.39 9.09 -22.12
CA ALA A 135 0.34 8.42 -22.90
C ALA A 135 -0.13 7.12 -22.22
N ILE A 136 0.80 6.35 -21.62
CA ILE A 136 0.49 5.15 -20.85
C ILE A 136 -0.36 5.50 -19.62
N LEU A 137 0.02 6.53 -18.87
CA LEU A 137 -0.74 6.96 -17.70
C LEU A 137 -2.15 7.41 -18.07
N ASN A 138 -2.30 8.17 -19.18
CA ASN A 138 -3.59 8.56 -19.71
C ASN A 138 -4.46 7.35 -20.07
N MET A 139 -3.89 6.37 -20.78
CA MET A 139 -4.57 5.12 -21.14
C MET A 139 -5.07 4.36 -19.90
N ILE A 140 -4.27 4.32 -18.82
CA ILE A 140 -4.69 3.70 -17.56
C ILE A 140 -5.88 4.46 -16.97
N PHE A 141 -5.81 5.78 -16.90
CA PHE A 141 -6.87 6.63 -16.33
C PHE A 141 -8.20 6.53 -17.08
N GLU A 142 -8.14 6.38 -18.42
CA GLU A 142 -9.33 6.20 -19.24
C GLU A 142 -10.01 4.83 -19.09
N GLN A 143 -9.27 3.80 -18.64
CA GLN A 143 -9.77 2.42 -18.62
C GLN A 143 -10.03 1.86 -17.23
N VAL A 144 -9.40 2.44 -16.20
CA VAL A 144 -9.59 1.96 -14.84
C VAL A 144 -11.00 2.28 -14.34
N SER A 145 -11.58 1.37 -13.56
CA SER A 145 -12.94 1.46 -13.05
C SER A 145 -12.99 1.69 -11.53
N SER A 146 -14.14 2.10 -11.01
CA SER A 146 -14.38 2.32 -9.57
C SER A 146 -14.24 1.06 -8.71
N GLN A 147 -14.22 -0.13 -9.31
CA GLN A 147 -14.01 -1.40 -8.59
C GLN A 147 -12.53 -1.74 -8.42
N GLN A 148 -11.64 -1.03 -9.09
CA GLN A 148 -10.21 -1.31 -9.09
C GLN A 148 -9.46 -0.38 -8.14
N VAL A 149 -8.34 -0.86 -7.63
CA VAL A 149 -7.38 -0.04 -6.88
C VAL A 149 -6.28 0.41 -7.83
N LEU A 150 -6.05 1.72 -7.90
CA LEU A 150 -4.96 2.32 -8.66
C LEU A 150 -3.94 2.94 -7.70
N ILE A 151 -2.72 2.43 -7.72
CA ILE A 151 -1.60 2.88 -6.90
C ILE A 151 -0.63 3.63 -7.78
N LEU A 152 -0.34 4.89 -7.43
CA LEU A 152 0.66 5.72 -8.09
C LEU A 152 1.87 5.87 -7.18
N ASP A 153 3.05 5.53 -7.71
CA ASP A 153 4.35 5.69 -7.03
C ASP A 153 5.37 6.33 -7.95
N GLY A 154 6.39 6.95 -7.42
CA GLY A 154 7.58 7.40 -8.13
C GLY A 154 7.29 8.22 -9.38
N GLY A 155 7.72 7.72 -10.55
CA GLY A 155 7.56 8.42 -11.83
C GLY A 155 6.11 8.70 -12.22
N ALA A 156 5.15 7.86 -11.83
CA ALA A 156 3.74 8.12 -12.10
C ALA A 156 3.21 9.32 -11.30
N ILE A 157 3.65 9.49 -10.05
CA ILE A 157 3.34 10.69 -9.23
C ILE A 157 3.90 11.94 -9.90
N SER A 158 5.15 11.89 -10.35
CA SER A 158 5.79 13.02 -11.01
C SER A 158 5.09 13.40 -12.32
N LEU A 159 4.72 12.42 -13.14
CA LEU A 159 3.96 12.63 -14.38
C LEU A 159 2.57 13.21 -14.10
N PHE A 160 1.86 12.67 -13.10
CA PHE A 160 0.56 13.16 -12.68
C PHE A 160 0.64 14.63 -12.21
N ALA A 161 1.60 14.94 -11.33
CA ALA A 161 1.75 16.28 -10.77
C ALA A 161 2.17 17.34 -11.80
N ALA A 162 2.90 16.93 -12.86
CA ALA A 162 3.33 17.82 -13.93
C ALA A 162 2.25 18.08 -15.00
N SER A 163 1.14 17.36 -14.96
CA SER A 163 0.11 17.33 -16.00
C SER A 163 -1.25 17.67 -15.43
N GLN A 164 -2.16 18.08 -16.32
CA GLN A 164 -3.56 18.33 -15.96
C GLN A 164 -4.39 17.06 -16.24
N PHE A 165 -4.11 16.00 -15.50
CA PHE A 165 -4.96 14.80 -15.54
C PHE A 165 -6.15 14.97 -14.61
N ASP A 166 -7.33 14.61 -15.08
CA ASP A 166 -8.45 14.33 -14.20
C ASP A 166 -8.23 12.96 -13.53
N LEU A 167 -8.45 12.90 -12.20
CA LEU A 167 -8.34 11.64 -11.48
C LEU A 167 -9.48 10.69 -11.87
N PRO A 168 -9.18 9.41 -12.16
CA PRO A 168 -10.19 8.44 -12.54
C PRO A 168 -11.07 8.03 -11.35
N GLU A 169 -12.25 7.49 -11.65
CA GLU A 169 -13.14 6.89 -10.66
C GLU A 169 -12.61 5.51 -10.21
N ALA A 170 -11.48 5.49 -9.52
CA ALA A 170 -10.88 4.29 -8.94
C ALA A 170 -10.64 4.50 -7.44
N GLN A 171 -10.36 3.42 -6.71
CA GLN A 171 -9.84 3.53 -5.35
C GLN A 171 -8.35 3.93 -5.44
N LEU A 172 -8.03 5.15 -5.06
CA LEU A 172 -6.73 5.75 -5.31
C LEU A 172 -5.79 5.60 -4.11
N VAL A 173 -4.53 5.23 -4.39
CA VAL A 173 -3.45 5.25 -3.42
C VAL A 173 -2.25 5.98 -4.04
N PHE A 174 -1.70 6.96 -3.32
CA PHE A 174 -0.44 7.62 -3.68
C PHE A 174 0.61 7.35 -2.61
N THR A 175 1.84 7.12 -3.04
CA THR A 175 2.95 6.83 -2.12
C THR A 175 4.09 7.85 -2.28
N PRO A 176 3.83 9.16 -2.10
CA PRO A 176 4.82 10.20 -2.35
C PRO A 176 5.93 10.20 -1.29
N HIS A 177 7.19 10.37 -1.72
CA HIS A 177 8.23 10.90 -0.86
C HIS A 177 8.07 12.43 -0.72
N GLN A 178 8.83 13.07 0.18
CA GLN A 178 8.65 14.49 0.51
C GLN A 178 8.61 15.43 -0.71
N LYS A 179 9.47 15.21 -1.72
CA LYS A 179 9.49 16.06 -2.93
C LYS A 179 8.32 15.77 -3.88
N GLU A 180 7.85 14.53 -3.93
CA GLU A 180 6.63 14.18 -4.67
C GLU A 180 5.40 14.75 -3.96
N TRP A 181 5.39 14.72 -2.62
CA TRP A 181 4.33 15.35 -1.84
C TRP A 181 4.30 16.86 -2.04
N GLU A 182 5.46 17.53 -2.12
CA GLU A 182 5.55 18.94 -2.48
C GLU A 182 4.84 19.22 -3.83
N LYS A 183 5.12 18.42 -4.86
CA LYS A 183 4.48 18.55 -6.18
C LYS A 183 2.97 18.34 -6.13
N LEU A 184 2.50 17.33 -5.37
CA LEU A 184 1.08 16.95 -5.28
C LEU A 184 0.27 17.93 -4.42
N SER A 185 0.82 18.37 -3.30
CA SER A 185 0.11 19.16 -2.28
C SER A 185 0.32 20.68 -2.42
N GLY A 186 1.36 21.10 -3.14
CA GLY A 186 1.82 22.49 -3.17
C GLY A 186 2.51 22.95 -1.89
N LEU A 187 2.77 22.04 -0.93
CA LEU A 187 3.46 22.36 0.33
C LEU A 187 4.97 22.19 0.15
N ASP A 188 5.74 23.25 0.33
CA ASP A 188 7.20 23.14 0.39
C ASP A 188 7.64 22.21 1.54
N LEU A 189 8.88 21.69 1.48
CA LEU A 189 9.39 20.71 2.46
C LEU A 189 9.26 21.20 3.91
N ALA A 190 9.51 22.48 4.17
CA ALA A 190 9.43 23.05 5.52
C ALA A 190 7.97 23.20 6.01
N SER A 191 7.04 23.23 5.08
CA SER A 191 5.61 23.36 5.33
C SER A 191 4.86 22.03 5.48
N GLN A 192 5.50 20.88 5.26
CA GLN A 192 4.88 19.55 5.35
C GLN A 192 4.67 19.12 6.81
N THR A 193 3.98 19.96 7.58
CA THR A 193 3.55 19.64 8.94
C THR A 193 2.29 18.76 8.92
N GLU A 194 2.03 18.03 10.00
CA GLU A 194 0.83 17.19 10.15
C GLU A 194 -0.45 17.93 9.75
N GLY A 195 -0.72 19.06 10.39
CA GLY A 195 -1.95 19.81 10.16
C GLY A 195 -2.09 20.42 8.75
N LYS A 196 -0.97 20.74 8.05
CA LYS A 196 -1.01 21.19 6.66
C LYS A 196 -1.18 20.02 5.70
N SER A 197 -0.46 18.90 5.91
CA SER A 197 -0.64 17.68 5.11
C SER A 197 -2.07 17.13 5.22
N ARG A 198 -2.61 17.06 6.44
CA ARG A 198 -4.00 16.66 6.67
C ARG A 198 -5.01 17.47 5.86
N ARG A 199 -4.84 18.81 5.82
CA ARG A 199 -5.71 19.69 5.00
C ARG A 199 -5.50 19.46 3.51
N ALA A 200 -4.26 19.29 3.06
CA ALA A 200 -3.96 19.08 1.64
C ALA A 200 -4.55 17.77 1.11
N VAL A 201 -4.58 16.72 1.92
CA VAL A 201 -5.20 15.44 1.55
C VAL A 201 -6.70 15.58 1.25
N GLN A 202 -7.39 16.52 1.89
CA GLN A 202 -8.83 16.74 1.63
C GLN A 202 -9.14 17.32 0.24
N ASN A 203 -8.13 17.74 -0.53
CA ASN A 203 -8.30 18.16 -1.93
C ASN A 203 -8.39 16.98 -2.91
N PHE A 204 -8.10 15.75 -2.46
CA PHE A 204 -8.22 14.55 -3.27
C PHE A 204 -9.63 13.95 -3.19
N PRO A 205 -10.06 13.16 -4.17
CA PRO A 205 -11.34 12.44 -4.11
C PRO A 205 -11.50 11.66 -2.80
N GLN A 206 -12.73 11.61 -2.30
CA GLN A 206 -13.03 10.93 -1.04
C GLN A 206 -12.55 9.47 -1.05
N GLY A 207 -11.90 9.04 0.03
CA GLY A 207 -11.36 7.69 0.17
C GLY A 207 -9.96 7.51 -0.46
N THR A 208 -9.39 8.54 -1.12
CA THR A 208 -8.00 8.48 -1.58
C THR A 208 -7.06 8.30 -0.41
N VAL A 209 -6.14 7.35 -0.51
CA VAL A 209 -5.12 7.06 0.51
C VAL A 209 -3.79 7.68 0.08
N ILE A 210 -3.16 8.41 0.99
CA ILE A 210 -1.83 9.02 0.77
C ILE A 210 -0.85 8.45 1.80
N VAL A 211 0.21 7.80 1.32
CA VAL A 211 1.35 7.35 2.13
C VAL A 211 2.47 8.37 1.99
N GLU A 212 2.49 9.34 2.87
CA GLU A 212 3.51 10.41 2.91
C GLU A 212 4.79 9.87 3.53
N LYS A 213 5.71 9.39 2.66
CA LYS A 213 6.98 8.74 3.05
C LYS A 213 7.95 9.72 3.71
N GLY A 214 8.52 9.33 4.85
CA GLY A 214 9.49 10.14 5.59
C GLY A 214 10.04 9.39 6.80
N PRO A 215 10.88 10.03 7.64
CA PRO A 215 11.39 9.44 8.88
C PRO A 215 10.30 8.92 9.80
N HIS A 216 9.14 9.58 9.80
CA HIS A 216 7.90 9.17 10.45
C HIS A 216 6.81 9.15 9.39
N THR A 217 6.74 8.07 8.61
CA THR A 217 5.75 7.92 7.54
C THR A 217 4.34 8.13 8.08
N ARG A 218 3.58 9.01 7.42
CA ARG A 218 2.18 9.28 7.75
C ARG A 218 1.28 8.70 6.67
N ILE A 219 0.14 8.15 7.09
CA ILE A 219 -0.83 7.56 6.17
C ILE A 219 -2.16 8.26 6.41
N TRP A 220 -2.69 8.86 5.36
CA TRP A 220 -3.89 9.66 5.37
C TRP A 220 -4.96 9.05 4.47
N THR A 221 -6.22 9.37 4.75
CA THR A 221 -7.28 9.16 3.77
C THR A 221 -8.17 10.40 3.67
N SER A 222 -8.50 10.78 2.45
CA SER A 222 -9.42 11.89 2.21
C SER A 222 -10.81 11.56 2.76
N GLY A 223 -11.44 12.53 3.41
CA GLY A 223 -12.73 12.36 4.08
C GLY A 223 -12.64 11.93 5.54
N GLN A 224 -11.42 11.75 6.10
CA GLN A 224 -11.19 11.51 7.53
C GLN A 224 -10.21 12.54 8.11
N ASP A 225 -10.41 12.88 9.37
CA ASP A 225 -9.54 13.84 10.08
C ASP A 225 -8.34 13.18 10.76
N GLU A 226 -8.41 11.87 11.02
CA GLU A 226 -7.35 11.13 11.68
C GLU A 226 -6.51 10.33 10.69
N GLY A 227 -5.19 10.42 10.84
CA GLY A 227 -4.21 9.63 10.08
C GLY A 227 -3.43 8.67 10.97
N TYR A 228 -2.71 7.74 10.34
CA TYR A 228 -1.70 6.94 11.03
C TYR A 228 -0.33 7.60 10.91
N GLN A 229 0.47 7.46 11.96
CA GLN A 229 1.90 7.75 11.93
C GLN A 229 2.67 6.54 12.43
N LEU A 230 3.68 6.13 11.66
CA LEU A 230 4.52 5.01 12.05
C LEU A 230 5.53 5.43 13.12
N ASP A 231 5.69 4.57 14.11
CA ASP A 231 6.71 4.64 15.16
C ASP A 231 7.88 3.65 14.92
N VAL A 232 7.87 2.97 13.79
CA VAL A 232 8.88 2.00 13.33
C VAL A 232 9.57 2.51 12.06
N GLY A 233 10.79 2.00 11.82
CA GLY A 233 11.62 2.40 10.70
C GLY A 233 12.80 3.27 11.13
N GLY A 234 13.80 3.42 10.24
CA GLY A 234 14.99 4.19 10.58
C GLY A 234 15.97 4.38 9.42
N PRO A 235 17.14 5.00 9.67
CA PRO A 235 18.11 5.35 8.63
C PRO A 235 18.72 4.15 7.91
N TYR A 236 18.65 2.96 8.47
CA TYR A 236 19.05 1.71 7.84
C TYR A 236 18.23 1.38 6.57
N GLN A 237 17.10 2.05 6.37
CA GLN A 237 16.26 1.94 5.17
C GLN A 237 16.66 2.94 4.07
N ALA A 238 17.67 3.77 4.28
CA ALA A 238 18.09 4.79 3.31
C ALA A 238 18.89 4.18 2.15
N THR A 239 18.26 3.34 1.35
CA THR A 239 18.84 2.71 0.15
C THR A 239 17.84 2.72 -1.02
N GLY A 240 18.37 2.64 -2.25
CA GLY A 240 17.54 2.60 -3.46
C GLY A 240 16.62 1.36 -3.49
N GLY A 241 15.39 1.53 -3.95
CA GLY A 241 14.42 0.45 -4.07
C GLY A 241 13.50 0.26 -2.86
N MET A 242 13.72 0.98 -1.78
CA MET A 242 12.90 0.88 -0.55
C MET A 242 11.46 1.30 -0.82
N GLY A 243 11.25 2.39 -1.56
CA GLY A 243 9.93 2.85 -2.00
C GLY A 243 9.24 1.86 -2.93
N ASP A 244 10.00 1.31 -3.90
CA ASP A 244 9.46 0.33 -4.87
C ASP A 244 8.97 -0.94 -4.15
N THR A 245 9.73 -1.43 -3.17
CA THR A 245 9.34 -2.57 -2.33
C THR A 245 8.09 -2.26 -1.51
N LEU A 246 8.00 -1.07 -0.91
CA LEU A 246 6.80 -0.64 -0.20
C LEU A 246 5.58 -0.58 -1.13
N ALA A 247 5.72 0.02 -2.31
CA ALA A 247 4.63 0.10 -3.28
C ALA A 247 4.14 -1.28 -3.73
N GLY A 248 5.07 -2.22 -3.97
CA GLY A 248 4.75 -3.61 -4.28
C GLY A 248 4.03 -4.33 -3.13
N MET A 249 4.47 -4.12 -1.90
CA MET A 249 3.82 -4.67 -0.71
C MET A 249 2.40 -4.11 -0.52
N ILE A 250 2.22 -2.80 -0.69
CA ILE A 250 0.90 -2.16 -0.67
C ILE A 250 -0.01 -2.77 -1.75
N ALA A 251 0.50 -2.98 -2.97
CA ALA A 251 -0.27 -3.62 -4.04
C ALA A 251 -0.71 -5.04 -3.67
N GLY A 252 0.19 -5.83 -3.08
CA GLY A 252 -0.12 -7.18 -2.59
C GLY A 252 -1.21 -7.19 -1.53
N PHE A 253 -1.17 -6.27 -0.57
CA PHE A 253 -2.19 -6.12 0.48
C PHE A 253 -3.50 -5.57 -0.06
N ALA A 254 -3.46 -4.64 -1.01
CA ALA A 254 -4.65 -4.12 -1.66
C ALA A 254 -5.41 -5.19 -2.47
N GLY A 255 -4.70 -6.16 -3.05
CA GLY A 255 -5.30 -7.26 -3.81
C GLY A 255 -5.89 -8.36 -2.95
N GLN A 256 -5.51 -8.44 -1.70
CA GLN A 256 -5.97 -9.43 -0.71
C GLN A 256 -6.87 -8.75 0.34
N PHE A 257 -7.39 -9.53 1.26
CA PHE A 257 -8.07 -9.04 2.46
C PHE A 257 -9.27 -8.11 2.18
N PRO A 258 -10.20 -8.46 1.25
CA PRO A 258 -11.32 -7.61 0.88
C PRO A 258 -12.31 -7.34 2.04
N GLN A 259 -12.21 -8.12 3.13
CA GLN A 259 -13.00 -7.96 4.35
C GLN A 259 -12.64 -6.69 5.14
N VAL A 260 -11.50 -6.07 4.84
CA VAL A 260 -11.00 -4.87 5.52
C VAL A 260 -10.88 -3.71 4.52
N GLY A 261 -11.14 -2.49 4.96
CA GLY A 261 -11.05 -1.29 4.14
C GLY A 261 -9.65 -1.05 3.54
N LEU A 262 -9.58 -0.44 2.35
CA LEU A 262 -8.29 -0.19 1.67
C LEU A 262 -7.33 0.62 2.55
N TYR A 263 -7.82 1.62 3.27
CA TYR A 263 -7.00 2.46 4.15
C TYR A 263 -6.24 1.64 5.21
N GLU A 264 -6.94 0.73 5.90
CA GLU A 264 -6.33 -0.14 6.91
C GLU A 264 -5.35 -1.13 6.28
N ARG A 265 -5.67 -1.72 5.10
CA ARG A 265 -4.75 -2.60 4.36
C ARG A 265 -3.44 -1.89 4.01
N VAL A 266 -3.53 -0.65 3.53
CA VAL A 266 -2.35 0.18 3.21
C VAL A 266 -1.57 0.52 4.47
N ALA A 267 -2.25 0.87 5.57
CA ALA A 267 -1.59 1.19 6.84
C ALA A 267 -0.80 -0.01 7.39
N VAL A 268 -1.42 -1.19 7.42
CA VAL A 268 -0.77 -2.42 7.88
C VAL A 268 0.40 -2.84 6.98
N ALA A 269 0.26 -2.75 5.65
CA ALA A 269 1.35 -3.02 4.71
C ALA A 269 2.54 -2.08 4.96
N THR A 270 2.28 -0.79 5.15
CA THR A 270 3.31 0.23 5.38
C THR A 270 4.01 0.02 6.72
N TYR A 271 3.25 -0.31 7.77
CA TYR A 271 3.79 -0.66 9.08
C TYR A 271 4.71 -1.89 8.99
N LEU A 272 4.23 -2.99 8.41
CA LEU A 272 5.01 -4.23 8.33
C LEU A 272 6.29 -4.05 7.52
N HIS A 273 6.27 -3.28 6.44
CA HIS A 273 7.47 -2.96 5.67
C HIS A 273 8.56 -2.35 6.57
N SER A 274 8.19 -1.37 7.40
CA SER A 274 9.12 -0.69 8.30
C SER A 274 9.49 -1.55 9.52
N ALA A 275 8.54 -2.32 10.07
CA ALA A 275 8.80 -3.20 11.21
C ALA A 275 9.75 -4.37 10.86
N ILE A 276 9.61 -4.95 9.67
CA ILE A 276 10.55 -5.95 9.15
C ILE A 276 11.95 -5.35 9.01
N ALA A 277 12.05 -4.13 8.46
CA ALA A 277 13.33 -3.45 8.31
C ALA A 277 13.98 -3.14 9.66
N GLU A 278 13.18 -2.72 10.65
CA GLU A 278 13.66 -2.47 12.01
C GLU A 278 14.21 -3.75 12.67
N ASP A 279 13.52 -4.87 12.52
CA ASP A 279 13.99 -6.14 13.05
C ASP A 279 15.31 -6.58 12.39
N LEU A 280 15.40 -6.50 11.08
CA LEU A 280 16.60 -6.81 10.33
C LEU A 280 17.78 -5.89 10.69
N SER A 281 17.53 -4.64 11.07
CA SER A 281 18.57 -3.67 11.44
C SER A 281 19.32 -4.02 12.73
N LYS A 282 18.77 -4.91 13.55
CA LYS A 282 19.45 -5.40 14.76
C LYS A 282 20.74 -6.18 14.45
N GLU A 283 20.81 -6.76 13.24
CA GLU A 283 21.93 -7.56 12.77
C GLU A 283 22.60 -6.99 11.50
N ALA A 284 22.03 -5.93 10.90
CA ALA A 284 22.51 -5.36 9.65
C ALA A 284 22.66 -3.83 9.73
N TYR A 285 23.81 -3.31 9.28
CA TYR A 285 24.06 -1.86 9.21
C TYR A 285 23.14 -1.17 8.19
N VAL A 286 22.82 -1.83 7.08
CA VAL A 286 21.85 -1.39 6.06
C VAL A 286 20.93 -2.55 5.74
N VAL A 287 19.64 -2.26 5.58
CA VAL A 287 18.63 -3.25 5.21
C VAL A 287 18.33 -3.12 3.72
N LEU A 288 18.45 -4.22 2.99
CA LEU A 288 18.17 -4.23 1.56
C LEU A 288 16.68 -4.49 1.30
N PRO A 289 16.08 -3.82 0.30
CA PRO A 289 14.68 -4.02 -0.09
C PRO A 289 14.33 -5.48 -0.38
N THR A 290 15.23 -6.19 -1.08
CA THR A 290 15.04 -7.61 -1.41
C THR A 290 15.09 -8.52 -0.18
N THR A 291 15.78 -8.12 0.89
CA THR A 291 15.79 -8.87 2.16
C THR A 291 14.46 -8.67 2.88
N ILE A 292 13.91 -7.46 2.90
CA ILE A 292 12.55 -7.21 3.42
C ILE A 292 11.55 -8.11 2.70
N SER A 293 11.57 -8.12 1.36
CA SER A 293 10.65 -8.96 0.56
C SER A 293 10.70 -10.43 0.97
N LYS A 294 11.88 -10.99 1.22
CA LYS A 294 12.05 -12.39 1.64
C LYS A 294 11.48 -12.70 3.02
N GLU A 295 11.40 -11.72 3.91
CA GLU A 295 10.88 -11.90 5.26
C GLU A 295 9.35 -11.69 5.34
N ILE A 296 8.73 -11.01 4.37
CA ILE A 296 7.28 -10.76 4.37
C ILE A 296 6.46 -12.03 4.66
N PRO A 297 6.66 -13.18 3.96
CA PRO A 297 5.83 -14.38 4.19
C PRO A 297 5.92 -14.90 5.62
N LYS A 298 7.10 -14.85 6.24
CA LYS A 298 7.31 -15.30 7.63
C LYS A 298 6.58 -14.40 8.63
N TRP A 299 6.69 -13.09 8.42
CA TRP A 299 6.01 -12.11 9.25
C TRP A 299 4.48 -12.23 9.14
N MET A 300 3.96 -12.37 7.91
CA MET A 300 2.53 -12.59 7.70
C MET A 300 2.06 -13.89 8.35
N LYS A 301 2.84 -14.98 8.25
CA LYS A 301 2.54 -16.25 8.91
C LYS A 301 2.46 -16.08 10.42
N LYS A 302 3.45 -15.42 11.04
CA LYS A 302 3.46 -15.15 12.48
C LYS A 302 2.21 -14.39 12.93
N TRP A 303 1.78 -13.38 12.18
CA TRP A 303 0.60 -12.59 12.51
C TRP A 303 -0.71 -13.39 12.33
N SER A 304 -0.80 -14.20 11.30
CA SER A 304 -1.98 -15.04 11.06
C SER A 304 -2.15 -16.17 12.09
N ASP A 305 -1.06 -16.68 12.68
CA ASP A 305 -1.11 -17.74 13.69
C ASP A 305 -1.48 -17.22 15.08
N ASN A 306 -1.04 -16.01 15.44
CA ASN A 306 -1.35 -15.39 16.72
C ASN A 306 -2.86 -15.16 16.96
N LEU A 307 -3.70 -15.25 15.94
CA LEU A 307 -5.16 -15.26 16.09
C LEU A 307 -5.67 -16.53 16.80
N ASN A 308 -5.04 -17.69 16.54
CA ASN A 308 -5.49 -18.97 17.10
C ASN A 308 -5.13 -19.10 18.59
N GLU A 309 -3.98 -18.59 19.02
CA GLU A 309 -3.56 -18.64 20.43
C GLU A 309 -4.49 -17.81 21.34
N ASN A 310 -5.05 -16.70 20.83
CA ASN A 310 -5.98 -15.87 21.61
C ASN A 310 -7.38 -16.53 21.71
N VAL A 311 -7.85 -17.20 20.67
CA VAL A 311 -9.15 -17.89 20.66
C VAL A 311 -9.14 -19.12 21.56
N GLU A 312 -8.04 -19.87 21.61
CA GLU A 312 -7.91 -21.02 22.51
C GLU A 312 -7.86 -20.60 23.99
N ASN A 313 -7.24 -19.48 24.31
CA ASN A 313 -7.18 -18.97 25.69
C ASN A 313 -8.51 -18.38 26.20
N GLU A 314 -9.37 -17.87 25.31
CA GLU A 314 -10.71 -17.37 25.69
C GLU A 314 -11.75 -18.49 25.83
N THR A 315 -11.53 -19.65 25.24
CA THR A 315 -12.44 -20.79 25.34
C THR A 315 -12.19 -21.67 26.58
N PHE A 316 -11.11 -21.44 27.31
CA PHE A 316 -10.75 -22.17 28.55
C PHE A 316 -10.77 -21.29 29.81
N SER A 317 -11.25 -20.06 29.72
CA SER A 317 -11.50 -19.16 30.88
C SER A 317 -13.01 -18.97 31.08
#